data_8ece80be751fc430a5b35d9f39890684
#
_entry.id   8ece80be751fc430a5b35d9f39890684
#
_cell.length_a   1.000
_cell.length_b   1.000
_cell.length_c   1.000
_cell.angle_alpha   90.00
_cell.angle_beta   90.00
_cell.angle_gamma   90.00
#
_symmetry.space_group_name_H-M   'P 1'
#
loop_
_entity.id
_entity.type
_entity.pdbx_description
1 polymer ?
#
loop_
_entity_poly.entity_id
_entity_poly.type
_entity_poly.pdbx_seq_one_letter_code
_entity_poly.pdbx_strand_id
1 'polypeptide(L)'
;MLEELHIVRLMDIANTACHKGMVLEARTIFDSILVIKPGHVPALIGQALSHIVVNEFDKAETMLRDILANHEGDADAQAMLGFCLFLMKRTDEATALLEPLKDTDGSAGKLAQSLLLHA
;
A
#
# COMPACT_ATOMS: atom_id res chain seq x y z
N MET A 1 -1.12 17.88 -16.75
CA MET A 1 0.13 17.21 -17.13
C MET A 1 1.28 17.51 -16.18
N LEU A 2 1.63 18.78 -15.95
CA LEU A 2 2.68 19.11 -14.97
C LEU A 2 2.33 18.64 -13.56
N GLU A 3 1.07 18.75 -13.19
CA GLU A 3 0.59 18.29 -11.90
C GLU A 3 0.76 16.78 -11.74
N GLU A 4 0.45 16.00 -12.77
CA GLU A 4 0.59 14.55 -12.75
C GLU A 4 2.07 14.14 -12.64
N LEU A 5 2.97 14.81 -13.37
CA LEU A 5 4.40 14.55 -13.27
C LEU A 5 4.91 14.90 -11.87
N HIS A 6 4.39 15.97 -11.29
CA HIS A 6 4.75 16.39 -9.95
C HIS A 6 4.32 15.32 -8.92
N ILE A 7 3.12 14.81 -9.07
CA ILE A 7 2.60 13.74 -8.19
C ILE A 7 3.48 12.48 -8.29
N VAL A 8 3.84 12.07 -9.50
CA VAL A 8 4.70 10.88 -9.70
C VAL A 8 6.03 11.05 -8.97
N ARG A 9 6.65 12.22 -9.08
CA ARG A 9 7.93 12.51 -8.41
C ARG A 9 7.77 12.50 -6.89
N LEU A 10 6.69 13.10 -6.38
CA LEU A 10 6.42 13.10 -4.95
C LEU A 10 6.17 11.67 -4.44
N MET A 11 5.46 10.85 -5.22
CA MET A 11 5.25 9.45 -4.86
C MET A 11 6.57 8.69 -4.74
N ASP A 12 7.48 8.88 -5.69
CA ASP A 12 8.78 8.24 -5.66
C ASP A 12 9.58 8.64 -4.42
N ILE A 13 9.57 9.92 -4.09
CA ILE A 13 10.27 10.44 -2.91
C ILE A 13 9.65 9.88 -1.63
N ALA A 14 8.33 9.89 -1.54
CA ALA A 14 7.61 9.40 -0.36
C ALA A 14 7.84 7.90 -0.15
N ASN A 15 7.75 7.10 -1.20
CA ASN A 15 7.98 5.67 -1.12
C ASN A 15 9.43 5.36 -0.72
N THR A 16 10.38 6.08 -1.27
CA THR A 16 11.79 5.94 -0.89
C THR A 16 11.99 6.28 0.59
N ALA A 17 11.38 7.36 1.07
CA ALA A 17 11.45 7.75 2.47
C ALA A 17 10.88 6.66 3.37
N CYS A 18 9.75 6.07 2.99
CA CYS A 18 9.12 4.96 3.70
C CYS A 18 10.08 3.77 3.84
N HIS A 19 10.72 3.38 2.75
CA HIS A 19 11.67 2.27 2.74
C HIS A 19 12.89 2.53 3.59
N LYS A 20 13.25 3.79 3.76
CA LYS A 20 14.38 4.19 4.62
C LYS A 20 13.98 4.39 6.09
N GLY A 21 12.71 4.18 6.42
CA GLY A 21 12.21 4.39 7.77
C GLY A 21 11.92 5.84 8.12
N MET A 22 11.98 6.74 7.15
CA MET A 22 11.69 8.17 7.34
C MET A 22 10.18 8.40 7.23
N VAL A 23 9.45 7.86 8.21
CA VAL A 23 7.99 7.73 8.14
C VAL A 23 7.28 9.07 8.23
N LEU A 24 7.74 9.98 9.09
CA LEU A 24 7.09 11.29 9.21
C LEU A 24 7.24 12.11 7.95
N GLU A 25 8.42 12.06 7.34
CA GLU A 25 8.68 12.74 6.07
C GLU A 25 7.82 12.15 4.95
N ALA A 26 7.72 10.81 4.91
CA ALA A 26 6.89 10.14 3.93
C ALA A 26 5.43 10.55 4.06
N ARG A 27 4.89 10.55 5.29
CA ARG A 27 3.51 10.94 5.55
C ARG A 27 3.23 12.39 5.13
N THR A 28 4.17 13.29 5.41
CA THR A 28 4.04 14.69 4.99
C THR A 28 3.90 14.81 3.48
N ILE A 29 4.69 14.04 2.74
CA ILE A 29 4.64 14.07 1.29
C ILE A 29 3.32 13.45 0.78
N PHE A 30 2.90 12.31 1.33
CA PHE A 30 1.61 11.71 0.96
C PHE A 30 0.45 12.67 1.25
N ASP A 31 0.47 13.36 2.38
CA ASP A 31 -0.54 14.36 2.72
C ASP A 31 -0.57 15.49 1.69
N SER A 32 0.59 15.94 1.24
CA SER A 32 0.70 16.98 0.21
C SER A 32 0.07 16.52 -1.11
N ILE A 33 0.31 15.27 -1.49
CA ILE A 33 -0.31 14.69 -2.69
C ILE A 33 -1.83 14.67 -2.54
N LEU A 34 -2.34 14.29 -1.37
CA LEU A 34 -3.77 14.22 -1.11
C LEU A 34 -4.44 15.60 -1.07
N VAL A 35 -3.69 16.65 -0.78
CA VAL A 35 -4.18 18.03 -0.93
C VAL A 35 -4.37 18.37 -2.41
N ILE A 36 -3.40 18.00 -3.24
CA ILE A 36 -3.44 18.26 -4.69
C ILE A 36 -4.54 17.40 -5.35
N LYS A 37 -4.60 16.13 -4.98
CA LYS A 37 -5.52 15.16 -5.59
C LYS A 37 -6.19 14.33 -4.49
N PRO A 38 -7.30 14.82 -3.92
CA PRO A 38 -8.02 14.07 -2.88
C PRO A 38 -8.44 12.69 -3.39
N GLY A 39 -8.29 11.69 -2.54
CA GLY A 39 -8.67 10.33 -2.90
C GLY A 39 -7.69 9.60 -3.80
N HIS A 40 -6.50 10.15 -4.04
CA HIS A 40 -5.47 9.51 -4.86
C HIS A 40 -5.06 8.17 -4.23
N VAL A 41 -5.46 7.06 -4.87
CA VAL A 41 -5.29 5.72 -4.28
C VAL A 41 -3.85 5.36 -3.98
N PRO A 42 -2.88 5.59 -4.88
CA PRO A 42 -1.48 5.28 -4.54
C PRO A 42 -0.98 6.00 -3.28
N ALA A 43 -1.38 7.25 -3.06
CA ALA A 43 -0.99 7.99 -1.87
C ALA A 43 -1.66 7.43 -0.62
N LEU A 44 -2.92 7.01 -0.72
CA LEU A 44 -3.62 6.37 0.39
C LEU A 44 -2.96 5.05 0.77
N ILE A 45 -2.57 4.26 -0.22
CA ILE A 45 -1.84 3.01 0.00
C ILE A 45 -0.48 3.31 0.65
N GLY A 46 0.19 4.35 0.22
CA GLY A 46 1.45 4.79 0.81
C GLY A 46 1.30 5.15 2.29
N GLN A 47 0.23 5.85 2.64
CA GLN A 47 -0.07 6.15 4.05
C GLN A 47 -0.25 4.85 4.86
N ALA A 48 -0.97 3.88 4.31
CA ALA A 48 -1.13 2.59 4.97
C ALA A 48 0.23 1.89 5.16
N LEU A 49 1.09 1.91 4.14
CA LEU A 49 2.44 1.35 4.23
C LEU A 49 3.23 2.04 5.34
N SER A 50 3.10 3.36 5.49
CA SER A 50 3.80 4.08 6.54
C SER A 50 3.41 3.59 7.94
N HIS A 51 2.17 3.15 8.11
CA HIS A 51 1.73 2.57 9.37
C HIS A 51 2.27 1.14 9.55
N ILE A 52 2.32 0.36 8.48
CA ILE A 52 2.90 -0.99 8.53
C ILE A 52 4.36 -0.93 8.97
N VAL A 53 5.13 0.01 8.43
CA VAL A 53 6.58 0.16 8.72
C VAL A 53 6.84 0.38 10.20
N VAL A 54 5.92 1.03 10.91
CA VAL A 54 6.05 1.27 12.36
C VAL A 54 5.19 0.33 13.19
N ASN A 55 4.75 -0.78 12.61
CA ASN A 55 3.98 -1.83 13.29
C ASN A 55 2.60 -1.40 13.79
N GLU A 56 2.02 -0.38 13.16
CA GLU A 56 0.64 0.05 13.43
C GLU A 56 -0.31 -0.71 12.50
N PHE A 57 -0.33 -2.04 12.65
CA PHE A 57 -1.03 -2.92 11.71
C PHE A 57 -2.55 -2.74 11.71
N ASP A 58 -3.14 -2.50 12.87
CA ASP A 58 -4.61 -2.31 12.95
C ASP A 58 -5.05 -1.08 12.17
N LYS A 59 -4.28 0.01 12.28
CA LYS A 59 -4.52 1.23 11.51
C LYS A 59 -4.39 0.98 10.03
N ALA A 60 -3.32 0.31 9.63
CA ALA A 60 -3.07 -0.01 8.22
C ALA A 60 -4.19 -0.88 7.66
N GLU A 61 -4.62 -1.89 8.39
CA GLU A 61 -5.71 -2.77 7.98
C GLU A 61 -6.99 -1.98 7.73
N THR A 62 -7.37 -1.13 8.68
CA THR A 62 -8.56 -0.30 8.55
C THR A 62 -8.50 0.58 7.31
N MET A 63 -7.37 1.24 7.09
CA MET A 63 -7.18 2.10 5.93
C MET A 63 -7.29 1.33 4.61
N LEU A 64 -6.67 0.15 4.54
CA LEU A 64 -6.67 -0.66 3.32
C LEU A 64 -8.05 -1.25 3.03
N ARG A 65 -8.79 -1.66 4.05
CA ARG A 65 -10.17 -2.13 3.86
C ARG A 65 -11.08 -1.01 3.38
N ASP A 66 -10.86 0.21 3.88
CA ASP A 66 -11.61 1.38 3.44
C ASP A 66 -11.31 1.70 1.97
N ILE A 67 -10.04 1.62 1.56
CA ILE A 67 -9.66 1.80 0.16
C ILE A 67 -10.38 0.77 -0.71
N LEU A 68 -10.37 -0.50 -0.31
CA LEU A 68 -11.01 -1.57 -1.09
C LEU A 68 -12.54 -1.45 -1.12
N ALA A 69 -13.15 -0.89 -0.08
CA ALA A 69 -14.59 -0.62 -0.07
C ALA A 69 -14.98 0.39 -1.14
N ASN A 70 -14.11 1.36 -1.42
CA ASN A 70 -14.35 2.42 -2.39
C ASN A 70 -13.74 2.13 -3.77
N HIS A 71 -12.78 1.21 -3.85
CA HIS A 71 -12.06 0.86 -5.08
C HIS A 71 -11.94 -0.66 -5.16
N GLU A 72 -13.07 -1.32 -5.31
CA GLU A 72 -13.16 -2.76 -5.38
C GLU A 72 -12.29 -3.29 -6.52
N GLY A 73 -11.49 -4.30 -6.22
CA GLY A 73 -10.62 -4.91 -7.23
C GLY A 73 -9.27 -4.19 -7.43
N ASP A 74 -8.96 -3.17 -6.64
CA ASP A 74 -7.65 -2.53 -6.72
C ASP A 74 -6.57 -3.51 -6.27
N ALA A 75 -5.75 -3.96 -7.23
CA ALA A 75 -4.76 -5.02 -6.98
C ALA A 75 -3.68 -4.59 -5.98
N ASP A 76 -3.23 -3.34 -6.06
CA ASP A 76 -2.19 -2.85 -5.15
C ASP A 76 -2.68 -2.76 -3.71
N ALA A 77 -3.92 -2.27 -3.52
CA ALA A 77 -4.51 -2.22 -2.19
C ALA A 77 -4.73 -3.62 -1.63
N GLN A 78 -5.18 -4.56 -2.46
CA GLN A 78 -5.40 -5.94 -2.05
C GLN A 78 -4.10 -6.63 -1.67
N ALA A 79 -3.04 -6.43 -2.44
CA ALA A 79 -1.72 -6.98 -2.14
C ALA A 79 -1.17 -6.40 -0.84
N MET A 80 -1.33 -5.11 -0.63
CA MET A 80 -0.86 -4.46 0.59
C MET A 80 -1.62 -4.94 1.82
N LEU A 81 -2.93 -5.15 1.70
CA LEU A 81 -3.72 -5.72 2.79
C LEU A 81 -3.26 -7.15 3.10
N GLY A 82 -3.01 -7.95 2.07
CA GLY A 82 -2.45 -9.29 2.24
C GLY A 82 -1.12 -9.27 2.98
N PHE A 83 -0.25 -8.33 2.62
CA PHE A 83 1.02 -8.14 3.29
C PHE A 83 0.83 -7.79 4.77
N CYS A 84 -0.07 -6.86 5.06
CA CYS A 84 -0.40 -6.46 6.43
C CYS A 84 -0.87 -7.65 7.26
N LEU A 85 -1.82 -8.41 6.73
CA LEU A 85 -2.37 -9.59 7.42
C LEU A 85 -1.32 -10.68 7.61
N PHE A 86 -0.44 -10.86 6.64
CA PHE A 86 0.69 -11.79 6.74
C PHE A 86 1.57 -11.42 7.94
N LEU A 87 1.91 -10.14 8.08
CA LEU A 87 2.71 -9.67 9.21
C LEU A 87 2.00 -9.81 10.54
N MET A 88 0.67 -9.76 10.55
CA MET A 88 -0.15 -9.97 11.74
C MET A 88 -0.33 -11.45 12.07
N LYS A 89 0.29 -12.35 11.31
CA LYS A 89 0.18 -13.80 11.47
C LYS A 89 -1.23 -14.33 11.12
N ARG A 90 -2.01 -13.56 10.41
CA ARG A 90 -3.34 -13.99 9.91
C ARG A 90 -3.15 -14.57 8.51
N THR A 91 -2.43 -15.67 8.46
CA THR A 91 -1.93 -16.27 7.20
C THR A 91 -3.04 -16.74 6.28
N ASP A 92 -4.10 -17.33 6.81
CA ASP A 92 -5.21 -17.83 5.97
C ASP A 92 -5.92 -16.69 5.25
N GLU A 93 -6.19 -15.60 5.96
CA GLU A 93 -6.82 -14.41 5.37
C GLU A 93 -5.88 -13.77 4.34
N ALA A 94 -4.58 -13.70 4.67
CA ALA A 94 -3.58 -13.14 3.75
C ALA A 94 -3.53 -13.97 2.46
N THR A 95 -3.46 -15.28 2.57
CA THR A 95 -3.41 -16.19 1.42
C THR A 95 -4.65 -16.04 0.54
N ALA A 96 -5.83 -15.92 1.14
CA ALA A 96 -7.07 -15.73 0.40
C ALA A 96 -7.05 -14.47 -0.47
N LEU A 97 -6.40 -13.40 0.00
CA LEU A 97 -6.26 -12.16 -0.75
C LEU A 97 -5.17 -12.22 -1.81
N LEU A 98 -4.09 -12.94 -1.54
CA LEU A 98 -2.90 -12.96 -2.39
C LEU A 98 -2.98 -13.96 -3.53
N GLU A 99 -3.63 -15.13 -3.31
CA GLU A 99 -3.75 -16.15 -4.35
C GLU A 99 -4.30 -15.63 -5.68
N PRO A 100 -5.40 -14.86 -5.68
CA PRO A 100 -5.94 -14.33 -6.94
C PRO A 100 -4.99 -13.38 -7.67
N LEU A 101 -4.00 -12.83 -6.99
CA LEU A 101 -3.09 -11.82 -7.55
C LEU A 101 -1.79 -12.40 -8.09
N LYS A 102 -1.48 -13.66 -7.81
CA LYS A 102 -0.16 -14.23 -8.12
C LYS A 102 0.21 -14.19 -9.60
N ASP A 103 -0.78 -14.22 -10.49
CA ASP A 103 -0.55 -14.18 -11.93
C ASP A 103 -0.77 -12.79 -12.52
N THR A 104 -0.99 -11.79 -11.69
CA THR A 104 -1.18 -10.41 -12.10
C THR A 104 0.18 -9.78 -12.42
N ASP A 105 0.24 -9.02 -13.51
CA ASP A 105 1.46 -8.28 -13.86
C ASP A 105 1.67 -7.11 -12.88
N GLY A 106 2.93 -6.72 -12.72
CA GLY A 106 3.29 -5.56 -11.93
C GLY A 106 3.63 -5.88 -10.48
N SER A 107 3.71 -4.83 -9.67
CA SER A 107 4.19 -4.94 -8.29
C SER A 107 3.27 -5.76 -7.39
N ALA A 108 1.96 -5.68 -7.60
CA ALA A 108 1.01 -6.45 -6.80
C ALA A 108 1.20 -7.95 -6.98
N GLY A 109 1.36 -8.40 -8.22
CA GLY A 109 1.61 -9.81 -8.51
C GLY A 109 2.93 -10.30 -7.94
N LYS A 110 3.97 -9.48 -8.06
CA LYS A 110 5.30 -9.82 -7.53
C LYS A 110 5.27 -9.94 -6.01
N LEU A 111 4.61 -9.01 -5.34
CA LEU A 111 4.46 -9.06 -3.89
C LEU A 111 3.69 -10.31 -3.47
N ALA A 112 2.59 -10.61 -4.16
CA ALA A 112 1.78 -11.79 -3.86
C ALA A 112 2.60 -13.07 -4.00
N GLN A 113 3.36 -13.20 -5.08
CA GLN A 113 4.22 -14.37 -5.31
C GLN A 113 5.26 -14.52 -4.19
N SER A 114 5.92 -13.43 -3.82
CA SER A 114 6.93 -13.45 -2.75
C SER A 114 6.35 -13.89 -1.41
N LEU A 115 5.19 -13.35 -1.05
CA LEU A 115 4.56 -13.66 0.22
C LEU A 115 4.04 -15.10 0.26
N LEU A 116 3.44 -15.57 -0.84
CA LEU A 116 2.92 -16.93 -0.92
C LEU A 116 4.02 -17.99 -0.79
N LEU A 117 5.24 -17.68 -1.21
CA LEU A 117 6.37 -18.58 -1.04
C LEU A 117 6.75 -18.79 0.42
N HIS A 118 6.39 -17.86 1.29
CA HIS A 118 6.72 -17.88 2.71
C HIS A 118 5.51 -18.16 3.61
N ALA A 119 4.38 -18.44 3.02
CA ALA A 119 3.14 -18.70 3.76
C ALA A 119 3.09 -20.10 4.37
#